data_e9f2d6a3ddf44947c20ddfffd82491a2
#
_entry.id   e9f2d6a3ddf44947c20ddfffd82491a2
#
_cell.length_a   1.000
_cell.length_b   1.000
_cell.length_c   1.000
_cell.angle_alpha   90.00
_cell.angle_beta   90.00
_cell.angle_gamma   90.00
#
_symmetry.space_group_name_H-M   'P 1'
#
loop_
_entity.id
_entity.type
_entity.pdbx_description
1 polymer ?
#
loop_
_entity_poly.entity_id
_entity_poly.type
_entity_poly.pdbx_seq_one_letter_code
_entity_poly.pdbx_strand_id
1 'polypeptide(L)'
;YSKKEYWIPAEQDEVLGHMRKIVPSTMGSVITQMVESFRIGVIIVSGCIYGICLDANIVIISMALTCGMVFFSRKAMKQAAELFKEFGVRNSRLDNLLWEQVRNREIAKFLDQDKVVDGYVKESSDFLNILLKIKKATNGTGLFSQFSSTILIIVVSLLGGTLVLRGKMQGADLLALITLVPGVSAQLFRIPEQIQRWIEV
;
A
#
# COMPACT_ATOMS: atom_id res chain seq x y z
N TYR A 1 32.93 -26.72 39.47
CA TYR A 1 33.05 -27.00 38.01
C TYR A 1 32.06 -26.15 37.29
N SER A 2 32.52 -24.99 36.82
CA SER A 2 31.75 -24.02 36.04
C SER A 2 31.59 -24.56 34.60
N LYS A 3 30.39 -24.92 34.19
CA LYS A 3 30.06 -25.08 32.78
C LYS A 3 30.19 -23.72 32.10
N LYS A 4 31.35 -23.48 31.46
CA LYS A 4 31.46 -22.44 30.45
C LYS A 4 30.61 -22.90 29.26
N GLU A 5 29.44 -22.31 29.09
CA GLU A 5 28.69 -22.39 27.83
C GLU A 5 29.60 -21.79 26.75
N TYR A 6 30.13 -22.63 25.90
CA TYR A 6 30.76 -22.20 24.66
C TYR A 6 29.68 -21.75 23.73
N TRP A 7 29.38 -20.44 23.71
CA TRP A 7 28.68 -19.83 22.61
C TRP A 7 29.51 -20.05 21.35
N ILE A 8 28.94 -20.78 20.39
CA ILE A 8 29.62 -21.08 19.13
C ILE A 8 29.72 -19.75 18.36
N PRO A 9 30.91 -19.25 18.02
CA PRO A 9 31.10 -17.98 17.34
C PRO A 9 30.32 -17.86 16.04
N ALA A 10 30.01 -18.97 15.36
CA ALA A 10 29.23 -19.03 14.14
C ALA A 10 27.76 -18.55 14.32
N GLU A 11 27.12 -18.79 15.47
CA GLU A 11 25.76 -18.29 15.73
C GLU A 11 25.72 -16.79 15.96
N GLN A 12 26.76 -16.22 16.57
CA GLN A 12 26.82 -14.76 16.76
C GLN A 12 27.05 -14.02 15.44
N ASP A 13 27.85 -14.55 14.54
CA ASP A 13 28.08 -13.95 13.22
C ASP A 13 26.83 -14.04 12.32
N GLU A 14 26.06 -15.11 12.46
CA GLU A 14 24.81 -15.28 11.71
C GLU A 14 23.71 -14.34 12.22
N VAL A 15 23.55 -14.19 13.54
CA VAL A 15 22.61 -13.23 14.16
C VAL A 15 23.02 -11.79 13.86
N LEU A 16 24.31 -11.46 13.96
CA LEU A 16 24.83 -10.14 13.57
C LEU A 16 24.67 -9.87 12.08
N GLY A 17 24.86 -10.86 11.23
CA GLY A 17 24.64 -10.77 9.79
C GLY A 17 23.17 -10.52 9.44
N HIS A 18 22.25 -11.18 10.15
CA HIS A 18 20.81 -10.94 10.02
C HIS A 18 20.41 -9.55 10.53
N MET A 19 20.86 -9.14 11.71
CA MET A 19 20.61 -7.79 12.22
C MET A 19 21.18 -6.71 11.30
N ARG A 20 22.37 -6.92 10.74
CA ARG A 20 23.00 -5.97 9.81
C ARG A 20 22.27 -5.79 8.48
N LYS A 21 21.44 -6.77 8.06
CA LYS A 21 20.57 -6.69 6.88
C LYS A 21 19.17 -6.14 7.19
N ILE A 22 18.59 -6.58 8.30
CA ILE A 22 17.21 -6.24 8.66
C ILE A 22 17.11 -4.79 9.14
N VAL A 23 18.03 -4.33 9.99
CA VAL A 23 17.98 -2.96 10.54
C VAL A 23 18.03 -1.86 9.47
N PRO A 24 18.94 -1.89 8.47
CA PRO A 24 18.92 -0.86 7.42
C PRO A 24 17.69 -0.93 6.52
N SER A 25 17.16 -2.13 6.22
CA SER A 25 15.98 -2.28 5.38
C SER A 25 14.71 -1.78 6.08
N THR A 26 14.55 -2.04 7.37
CA THR A 26 13.42 -1.55 8.18
C THR A 26 13.51 -0.04 8.40
N MET A 27 14.70 0.48 8.74
CA MET A 27 14.91 1.94 8.84
C MET A 27 14.64 2.66 7.51
N GLY A 28 15.09 2.08 6.39
CA GLY A 28 14.84 2.62 5.05
C GLY A 28 13.35 2.66 4.73
N SER A 29 12.59 1.62 5.08
CA SER A 29 11.14 1.57 4.86
C SER A 29 10.38 2.60 5.72
N VAL A 30 10.76 2.76 7.00
CA VAL A 30 10.15 3.75 7.90
C VAL A 30 10.40 5.17 7.41
N ILE A 31 11.64 5.50 7.03
CA ILE A 31 11.99 6.82 6.50
C ILE A 31 11.20 7.12 5.22
N THR A 32 11.12 6.16 4.31
CA THR A 32 10.36 6.29 3.06
C THR A 32 8.88 6.53 3.33
N GLN A 33 8.29 5.82 4.29
CA GLN A 33 6.90 6.02 4.69
C GLN A 33 6.66 7.39 5.34
N MET A 34 7.58 7.87 6.17
CA MET A 34 7.49 9.22 6.75
C MET A 34 7.50 10.29 5.65
N VAL A 35 8.43 10.20 4.71
CA VAL A 35 8.55 11.13 3.57
C VAL A 35 7.30 11.09 2.70
N GLU A 36 6.78 9.90 2.38
CA GLU A 36 5.54 9.74 1.60
C GLU A 36 4.33 10.33 2.33
N SER A 37 4.18 10.08 3.62
CA SER A 37 3.08 10.62 4.43
C SER A 37 3.13 12.15 4.48
N PHE A 38 4.32 12.71 4.69
CA PHE A 38 4.52 14.16 4.67
C PHE A 38 4.20 14.77 3.29
N ARG A 39 4.67 14.14 2.21
CA ARG A 39 4.38 14.55 0.84
C ARG A 39 2.87 14.58 0.55
N ILE A 40 2.15 13.53 0.95
CA ILE A 40 0.69 13.47 0.79
C ILE A 40 0.01 14.61 1.55
N GLY A 41 0.41 14.84 2.80
CA GLY A 41 -0.12 15.94 3.62
C GLY A 41 0.09 17.32 2.97
N VAL A 42 1.31 17.59 2.51
CA VAL A 42 1.63 18.87 1.85
C VAL A 42 0.81 19.06 0.57
N ILE A 43 0.68 18.05 -0.27
CA ILE A 43 -0.10 18.14 -1.52
C ILE A 43 -1.59 18.40 -1.23
N ILE A 44 -2.16 17.73 -0.23
CA ILE A 44 -3.57 17.93 0.13
C ILE A 44 -3.79 19.34 0.67
N VAL A 45 -2.97 19.78 1.62
CA VAL A 45 -3.12 21.11 2.24
C VAL A 45 -2.91 22.23 1.21
N SER A 46 -1.80 22.20 0.46
CA SER A 46 -1.52 23.20 -0.56
C SER A 46 -2.56 23.21 -1.67
N GLY A 47 -2.99 22.04 -2.12
CA GLY A 47 -4.02 21.91 -3.15
C GLY A 47 -5.39 22.40 -2.69
N CYS A 48 -5.78 22.13 -1.42
CA CYS A 48 -7.02 22.67 -0.86
C CYS A 48 -6.97 24.20 -0.73
N ILE A 49 -5.87 24.76 -0.21
CA ILE A 49 -5.70 26.21 -0.06
C ILE A 49 -5.79 26.88 -1.44
N TYR A 50 -5.02 26.41 -2.41
CA TYR A 50 -5.02 26.97 -3.75
C TYR A 50 -6.38 26.83 -4.45
N GLY A 51 -7.02 25.67 -4.33
CA GLY A 51 -8.34 25.43 -4.89
C GLY A 51 -9.43 26.34 -4.30
N ILE A 52 -9.41 26.57 -2.97
CA ILE A 52 -10.34 27.47 -2.28
C ILE A 52 -10.14 28.92 -2.76
N CYS A 53 -8.90 29.32 -3.04
CA CYS A 53 -8.62 30.64 -3.61
C CYS A 53 -9.21 30.83 -5.03
N LEU A 54 -9.34 29.74 -5.81
CA LEU A 54 -9.93 29.79 -7.15
C LEU A 54 -11.48 29.78 -7.08
N ASP A 55 -12.07 28.77 -6.46
CA ASP A 55 -13.51 28.69 -6.18
C ASP A 55 -13.81 27.71 -5.05
N ALA A 56 -14.21 28.23 -3.90
CA ALA A 56 -14.49 27.44 -2.71
C ALA A 56 -15.63 26.44 -2.89
N ASN A 57 -16.68 26.81 -3.68
CA ASN A 57 -17.85 25.95 -3.84
C ASN A 57 -17.51 24.67 -4.63
N ILE A 58 -16.75 24.82 -5.73
CA ILE A 58 -16.33 23.67 -6.54
C ILE A 58 -15.46 22.74 -5.72
N VAL A 59 -14.51 23.28 -4.93
CA VAL A 59 -13.61 22.48 -4.09
C VAL A 59 -14.38 21.74 -3.00
N ILE A 60 -15.30 22.41 -2.30
CA ILE A 60 -16.10 21.77 -1.25
C ILE A 60 -16.95 20.61 -1.81
N ILE A 61 -17.63 20.84 -2.95
CA ILE A 61 -18.43 19.80 -3.61
C ILE A 61 -17.54 18.63 -4.03
N SER A 62 -16.39 18.91 -4.62
CA SER A 62 -15.44 17.89 -5.07
C SER A 62 -14.86 17.09 -3.91
N MET A 63 -14.54 17.75 -2.79
CA MET A 63 -14.06 17.10 -1.56
C MET A 63 -15.13 16.22 -0.92
N ALA A 64 -16.39 16.70 -0.85
CA ALA A 64 -17.50 15.91 -0.35
C ALA A 64 -17.73 14.65 -1.20
N LEU A 65 -17.67 14.80 -2.53
CA LEU A 65 -17.77 13.68 -3.47
C LEU A 65 -16.64 12.67 -3.26
N THR A 66 -15.39 13.16 -3.14
CA THR A 66 -14.23 12.32 -2.89
C THR A 66 -14.34 11.57 -1.57
N CYS A 67 -14.74 12.24 -0.50
CA CYS A 67 -14.96 11.58 0.80
C CYS A 67 -16.04 10.50 0.74
N GLY A 68 -17.12 10.76 0.01
CA GLY A 68 -18.17 9.77 -0.27
C GLY A 68 -17.61 8.54 -0.99
N MET A 69 -16.81 8.74 -2.03
CA MET A 69 -16.19 7.66 -2.80
C MET A 69 -15.17 6.85 -1.96
N VAL A 70 -14.35 7.53 -1.14
CA VAL A 70 -13.43 6.87 -0.19
C VAL A 70 -14.21 6.03 0.81
N PHE A 71 -15.34 6.52 1.32
CA PHE A 71 -16.19 5.75 2.23
C PHE A 71 -16.75 4.48 1.56
N PHE A 72 -17.21 4.56 0.32
CA PHE A 72 -17.65 3.40 -0.45
C PHE A 72 -16.53 2.38 -0.71
N SER A 73 -15.30 2.85 -0.95
CA SER A 73 -14.15 1.98 -1.19
C SER A 73 -13.68 1.22 0.06
N ARG A 74 -14.06 1.65 1.28
CA ARG A 74 -13.63 1.03 2.56
C ARG A 74 -13.93 -0.47 2.63
N LYS A 75 -15.06 -0.93 2.06
CA LYS A 75 -15.41 -2.35 2.08
C LYS A 75 -14.44 -3.20 1.25
N ALA A 76 -14.07 -2.71 0.06
CA ALA A 76 -13.08 -3.37 -0.80
C ALA A 76 -11.68 -3.35 -0.16
N MET A 77 -11.32 -2.24 0.50
CA MET A 77 -10.03 -2.11 1.20
C MET A 77 -9.92 -3.02 2.41
N LYS A 78 -11.00 -3.23 3.18
CA LYS A 78 -11.00 -4.21 4.28
C LYS A 78 -10.75 -5.63 3.77
N GLN A 79 -11.38 -6.03 2.67
CA GLN A 79 -11.13 -7.34 2.05
C GLN A 79 -9.69 -7.48 1.57
N ALA A 80 -9.10 -6.42 0.99
CA ALA A 80 -7.71 -6.42 0.60
C ALA A 80 -6.77 -6.55 1.82
N ALA A 81 -7.06 -5.84 2.92
CA ALA A 81 -6.30 -5.91 4.15
C ALA A 81 -6.28 -7.31 4.78
N GLU A 82 -7.43 -8.00 4.81
CA GLU A 82 -7.51 -9.38 5.29
C GLU A 82 -6.67 -10.33 4.42
N LEU A 83 -6.70 -10.14 3.09
CA LEU A 83 -5.87 -10.91 2.16
C LEU A 83 -4.37 -10.64 2.35
N PHE A 84 -3.97 -9.39 2.62
CA PHE A 84 -2.58 -9.05 2.92
C PHE A 84 -2.11 -9.68 4.24
N LYS A 85 -2.96 -9.70 5.27
CA LYS A 85 -2.65 -10.38 6.53
C LYS A 85 -2.48 -11.88 6.33
N GLU A 86 -3.36 -12.53 5.56
CA GLU A 86 -3.23 -13.95 5.22
C GLU A 86 -1.95 -14.21 4.43
N PHE A 87 -1.59 -13.32 3.50
CA PHE A 87 -0.34 -13.37 2.74
C PHE A 87 0.88 -13.32 3.65
N GLY A 88 0.92 -12.38 4.62
CA GLY A 88 2.04 -12.28 5.57
C GLY A 88 2.25 -13.57 6.36
N VAL A 89 1.17 -14.17 6.87
CA VAL A 89 1.24 -15.44 7.61
C VAL A 89 1.78 -16.57 6.72
N ARG A 90 1.31 -16.67 5.47
CA ARG A 90 1.77 -17.74 4.56
C ARG A 90 3.20 -17.50 4.05
N ASN A 91 3.58 -16.25 3.82
CA ASN A 91 4.96 -15.92 3.46
C ASN A 91 5.93 -16.34 4.58
N SER A 92 5.61 -16.01 5.84
CA SER A 92 6.42 -16.45 6.99
C SER A 92 6.47 -17.98 7.12
N ARG A 93 5.40 -18.68 6.75
CA ARG A 93 5.37 -20.14 6.76
C ARG A 93 6.27 -20.74 5.68
N LEU A 94 6.25 -20.18 4.46
CA LEU A 94 7.16 -20.57 3.37
C LEU A 94 8.62 -20.30 3.73
N ASP A 95 8.92 -19.15 4.30
CA ASP A 95 10.27 -18.81 4.76
C ASP A 95 10.75 -19.80 5.83
N ASN A 96 9.91 -20.15 6.80
CA ASN A 96 10.24 -21.14 7.82
C ASN A 96 10.49 -22.52 7.23
N LEU A 97 9.69 -22.97 6.26
CA LEU A 97 9.92 -24.24 5.57
C LEU A 97 11.24 -24.25 4.80
N LEU A 98 11.58 -23.15 4.12
CA LEU A 98 12.87 -23.00 3.44
C LEU A 98 14.05 -23.07 4.43
N TRP A 99 13.94 -22.32 5.56
CA TRP A 99 14.98 -22.33 6.59
C TRP A 99 15.13 -23.70 7.25
N GLU A 100 14.04 -24.41 7.48
CA GLU A 100 14.06 -25.77 8.02
C GLU A 100 14.76 -26.74 7.07
N GLN A 101 14.52 -26.64 5.75
CA GLN A 101 15.20 -27.46 4.75
C GLN A 101 16.69 -27.14 4.64
N VAL A 102 17.07 -25.84 4.69
CA VAL A 102 18.48 -25.44 4.65
C VAL A 102 19.22 -25.93 5.90
N ARG A 103 18.60 -25.76 7.07
CA ARG A 103 19.20 -26.19 8.36
C ARG A 103 19.32 -27.71 8.49
N ASN A 104 18.34 -28.44 7.98
CA ASN A 104 18.29 -29.90 8.10
C ASN A 104 18.79 -30.61 6.82
N ARG A 105 19.63 -29.94 6.02
CA ARG A 105 20.11 -30.43 4.72
C ARG A 105 20.72 -31.83 4.77
N GLU A 106 21.40 -32.20 5.88
CA GLU A 106 21.94 -33.53 6.05
C GLU A 106 20.89 -34.60 6.35
N ILE A 107 19.85 -34.22 7.11
CA ILE A 107 18.74 -35.11 7.44
C ILE A 107 17.79 -35.23 6.22
N ALA A 108 17.64 -34.19 5.42
CA ALA A 108 16.83 -34.20 4.20
C ALA A 108 17.30 -35.20 3.14
N LYS A 109 18.59 -35.63 3.20
CA LYS A 109 19.09 -36.69 2.32
C LYS A 109 18.54 -38.09 2.67
N PHE A 110 18.01 -38.27 3.87
CA PHE A 110 17.41 -39.51 4.35
C PHE A 110 15.87 -39.47 4.39
N LEU A 111 15.26 -38.31 4.19
CA LEU A 111 13.82 -38.17 4.05
C LEU A 111 13.38 -38.41 2.60
N ASP A 112 12.16 -38.93 2.48
CA ASP A 112 11.48 -39.13 1.20
C ASP A 112 11.35 -37.80 0.44
N GLN A 113 12.26 -37.54 -0.50
CA GLN A 113 12.38 -36.26 -1.21
C GLN A 113 11.08 -35.88 -1.90
N ASP A 114 10.30 -36.85 -2.36
CA ASP A 114 9.04 -36.61 -3.06
C ASP A 114 7.99 -35.96 -2.13
N LYS A 115 7.90 -36.41 -0.87
CA LYS A 115 6.96 -35.82 0.11
C LYS A 115 7.32 -34.39 0.51
N VAL A 116 8.61 -34.07 0.57
CA VAL A 116 9.10 -32.73 0.89
C VAL A 116 8.81 -31.78 -0.26
N VAL A 117 9.05 -32.23 -1.50
CA VAL A 117 8.77 -31.46 -2.71
C VAL A 117 7.26 -31.22 -2.88
N ASP A 118 6.45 -32.25 -2.69
CA ASP A 118 4.98 -32.14 -2.78
C ASP A 118 4.42 -31.16 -1.74
N GLY A 119 4.92 -31.16 -0.52
CA GLY A 119 4.57 -30.21 0.53
C GLY A 119 4.88 -28.75 0.13
N TYR A 120 6.06 -28.53 -0.43
CA TYR A 120 6.50 -27.21 -0.90
C TYR A 120 5.69 -26.73 -2.10
N VAL A 121 5.47 -27.62 -3.08
CA VAL A 121 4.66 -27.32 -4.29
C VAL A 121 3.24 -26.92 -3.92
N LYS A 122 2.63 -27.62 -2.95
CA LYS A 122 1.28 -27.32 -2.47
C LYS A 122 1.22 -25.95 -1.80
N GLU A 123 2.13 -25.67 -0.86
CA GLU A 123 2.18 -24.38 -0.15
C GLU A 123 2.50 -23.21 -1.09
N SER A 124 3.39 -23.42 -2.07
CA SER A 124 3.71 -22.45 -3.11
C SER A 124 2.50 -22.17 -4.03
N SER A 125 1.74 -23.20 -4.39
CA SER A 125 0.51 -23.05 -5.17
C SER A 125 -0.56 -22.26 -4.42
N ASP A 126 -0.75 -22.54 -3.14
CA ASP A 126 -1.67 -21.79 -2.28
C ASP A 126 -1.23 -20.32 -2.10
N PHE A 127 0.07 -20.07 -1.96
CA PHE A 127 0.65 -18.73 -1.93
C PHE A 127 0.39 -17.95 -3.22
N LEU A 128 0.59 -18.58 -4.39
CA LEU A 128 0.28 -17.99 -5.70
C LEU A 128 -1.20 -17.64 -5.84
N ASN A 129 -2.09 -18.49 -5.35
CA ASN A 129 -3.53 -18.25 -5.37
C ASN A 129 -3.91 -17.02 -4.53
N ILE A 130 -3.27 -16.82 -3.38
CA ILE A 130 -3.47 -15.61 -2.56
C ILE A 130 -2.93 -14.37 -3.26
N LEU A 131 -1.74 -14.44 -3.86
CA LEU A 131 -1.18 -13.36 -4.67
C LEU A 131 -2.13 -12.94 -5.80
N LEU A 132 -2.74 -13.89 -6.50
CA LEU A 132 -3.72 -13.60 -7.54
C LEU A 132 -4.98 -12.93 -6.99
N LYS A 133 -5.47 -13.36 -5.81
CA LYS A 133 -6.61 -12.71 -5.13
C LYS A 133 -6.27 -11.27 -4.71
N ILE A 134 -5.09 -11.06 -4.14
CA ILE A 134 -4.59 -9.72 -3.80
C ILE A 134 -4.51 -8.84 -5.05
N LYS A 135 -3.91 -9.34 -6.12
CA LYS A 135 -3.80 -8.60 -7.37
C LYS A 135 -5.15 -8.22 -7.95
N LYS A 136 -6.14 -9.12 -7.89
CA LYS A 136 -7.52 -8.81 -8.31
C LYS A 136 -8.17 -7.76 -7.42
N ALA A 137 -8.01 -7.84 -6.11
CA ALA A 137 -8.55 -6.86 -5.16
C ALA A 137 -7.89 -5.48 -5.35
N THR A 138 -6.56 -5.43 -5.50
CA THR A 138 -5.80 -4.17 -5.69
C THR A 138 -6.07 -3.54 -7.05
N ASN A 139 -6.21 -4.34 -8.12
CA ASN A 139 -6.62 -3.81 -9.42
C ASN A 139 -8.03 -3.21 -9.36
N GLY A 140 -8.95 -3.83 -8.62
CA GLY A 140 -10.30 -3.30 -8.40
C GLY A 140 -10.28 -1.92 -7.72
N THR A 141 -9.46 -1.72 -6.70
CA THR A 141 -9.31 -0.42 -6.03
C THR A 141 -8.63 0.62 -6.93
N GLY A 142 -7.65 0.23 -7.74
CA GLY A 142 -7.00 1.10 -8.72
C GLY A 142 -7.96 1.57 -9.81
N LEU A 143 -8.76 0.68 -10.37
CA LEU A 143 -9.80 1.03 -11.33
C LEU A 143 -10.83 1.98 -10.71
N PHE A 144 -11.28 1.71 -9.48
CA PHE A 144 -12.22 2.58 -8.78
C PHE A 144 -11.65 3.98 -8.56
N SER A 145 -10.37 4.11 -8.23
CA SER A 145 -9.69 5.41 -8.12
C SER A 145 -9.65 6.15 -9.45
N GLN A 146 -9.40 5.46 -10.57
CA GLN A 146 -9.42 6.06 -11.91
C GLN A 146 -10.83 6.52 -12.32
N PHE A 147 -11.87 5.71 -12.09
CA PHE A 147 -13.25 6.09 -12.31
C PHE A 147 -13.65 7.32 -11.48
N SER A 148 -13.23 7.34 -10.22
CA SER A 148 -13.44 8.46 -9.31
C SER A 148 -12.83 9.75 -9.84
N SER A 149 -11.60 9.69 -10.32
CA SER A 149 -10.89 10.82 -10.92
C SER A 149 -11.61 11.33 -12.18
N THR A 150 -12.08 10.43 -13.05
CA THR A 150 -12.83 10.79 -14.25
C THR A 150 -14.16 11.47 -13.91
N ILE A 151 -14.89 10.95 -12.94
CA ILE A 151 -16.15 11.56 -12.48
C ILE A 151 -15.89 12.98 -11.94
N LEU A 152 -14.81 13.15 -11.15
CA LEU A 152 -14.46 14.48 -10.64
C LEU A 152 -14.13 15.47 -11.75
N ILE A 153 -13.38 15.04 -12.77
CA ILE A 153 -13.10 15.89 -13.94
C ILE A 153 -14.40 16.33 -14.61
N ILE A 154 -15.33 15.41 -14.82
CA ILE A 154 -16.63 15.72 -15.43
C ILE A 154 -17.42 16.72 -14.56
N VAL A 155 -17.50 16.48 -13.26
CA VAL A 155 -18.24 17.36 -12.33
C VAL A 155 -17.59 18.75 -12.28
N VAL A 156 -16.28 18.84 -12.14
CA VAL A 156 -15.55 20.13 -12.12
C VAL A 156 -15.71 20.87 -13.45
N SER A 157 -15.63 20.14 -14.58
CA SER A 157 -15.82 20.74 -15.92
C SER A 157 -17.22 21.27 -16.13
N LEU A 158 -18.24 20.54 -15.68
CA LEU A 158 -19.65 21.00 -15.79
C LEU A 158 -19.93 22.21 -14.88
N LEU A 159 -19.56 22.13 -13.60
CA LEU A 159 -19.79 23.22 -12.65
C LEU A 159 -18.96 24.47 -13.02
N GLY A 160 -17.64 24.27 -13.23
CA GLY A 160 -16.77 25.37 -13.59
C GLY A 160 -17.10 25.96 -14.97
N GLY A 161 -17.43 25.11 -15.96
CA GLY A 161 -17.88 25.55 -17.27
C GLY A 161 -19.11 26.44 -17.21
N THR A 162 -20.10 26.13 -16.35
CA THR A 162 -21.28 27.01 -16.15
C THR A 162 -20.87 28.34 -15.52
N LEU A 163 -19.88 28.39 -14.64
CA LEU A 163 -19.40 29.64 -14.05
C LEU A 163 -18.59 30.48 -15.05
N VAL A 164 -17.81 29.84 -15.92
CA VAL A 164 -17.09 30.53 -17.01
C VAL A 164 -18.11 31.16 -17.99
N LEU A 165 -19.14 30.42 -18.41
CA LEU A 165 -20.18 30.91 -19.28
C LEU A 165 -20.99 32.09 -18.67
N ARG A 166 -21.10 32.14 -17.36
CA ARG A 166 -21.72 33.24 -16.61
C ARG A 166 -20.75 34.42 -16.34
N GLY A 167 -19.50 34.34 -16.79
CA GLY A 167 -18.48 35.35 -16.57
C GLY A 167 -18.01 35.49 -15.12
N LYS A 168 -18.27 34.48 -14.26
CA LYS A 168 -17.90 34.48 -12.85
C LYS A 168 -16.53 33.83 -12.59
N MET A 169 -15.95 33.14 -13.56
CA MET A 169 -14.67 32.45 -13.47
C MET A 169 -13.90 32.61 -14.79
N GLN A 170 -12.56 32.69 -14.74
CA GLN A 170 -11.74 32.68 -15.92
C GLN A 170 -11.53 31.26 -16.43
N GLY A 171 -11.36 31.07 -17.74
CA GLY A 171 -11.08 29.75 -18.32
C GLY A 171 -9.77 29.14 -17.81
N ALA A 172 -8.77 29.98 -17.47
CA ALA A 172 -7.51 29.55 -16.87
C ALA A 172 -7.72 28.92 -15.47
N ASP A 173 -8.62 29.52 -14.66
CA ASP A 173 -8.94 29.01 -13.32
C ASP A 173 -9.67 27.66 -13.41
N LEU A 174 -10.54 27.49 -14.40
CA LEU A 174 -11.19 26.22 -14.67
C LEU A 174 -10.19 25.12 -15.03
N LEU A 175 -9.22 25.41 -15.92
CA LEU A 175 -8.17 24.45 -16.26
C LEU A 175 -7.30 24.08 -15.04
N ALA A 176 -6.99 25.06 -14.20
CA ALA A 176 -6.28 24.82 -12.95
C ALA A 176 -7.08 23.88 -12.02
N LEU A 177 -8.38 24.07 -11.86
CA LEU A 177 -9.24 23.20 -11.04
C LEU A 177 -9.38 21.79 -11.62
N ILE A 178 -9.51 21.65 -12.95
CA ILE A 178 -9.60 20.34 -13.62
C ILE A 178 -8.33 19.49 -13.38
N THR A 179 -7.18 20.12 -13.26
CA THR A 179 -5.91 19.41 -12.98
C THR A 179 -5.68 19.20 -11.48
N LEU A 180 -6.00 20.18 -10.65
CA LEU A 180 -5.77 20.18 -9.22
C LEU A 180 -6.67 19.20 -8.47
N VAL A 181 -7.98 19.25 -8.72
CA VAL A 181 -8.96 18.48 -7.94
C VAL A 181 -8.74 16.97 -8.04
N PRO A 182 -8.55 16.37 -9.23
CA PRO A 182 -8.24 14.94 -9.33
C PRO A 182 -6.90 14.59 -8.68
N GLY A 183 -5.89 15.48 -8.76
CA GLY A 183 -4.59 15.29 -8.13
C GLY A 183 -4.68 15.20 -6.61
N VAL A 184 -5.42 16.11 -5.96
CA VAL A 184 -5.67 16.09 -4.52
C VAL A 184 -6.51 14.86 -4.13
N SER A 185 -7.55 14.55 -4.91
CA SER A 185 -8.40 13.39 -4.67
C SER A 185 -7.62 12.07 -4.73
N ALA A 186 -6.69 11.92 -5.67
CA ALA A 186 -5.83 10.74 -5.76
C ALA A 186 -4.96 10.55 -4.51
N GLN A 187 -4.52 11.64 -3.85
CA GLN A 187 -3.79 11.54 -2.59
C GLN A 187 -4.71 11.12 -1.43
N LEU A 188 -5.96 11.58 -1.41
CA LEU A 188 -6.94 11.16 -0.40
C LEU A 188 -7.22 9.65 -0.46
N PHE A 189 -7.27 9.06 -1.65
CA PHE A 189 -7.41 7.60 -1.82
C PHE A 189 -6.20 6.81 -1.30
N ARG A 190 -5.02 7.42 -1.22
CA ARG A 190 -3.80 6.78 -0.68
C ARG A 190 -3.72 6.79 0.84
N ILE A 191 -4.46 7.67 1.53
CA ILE A 191 -4.41 7.78 3.01
C ILE A 191 -4.70 6.44 3.70
N PRO A 192 -5.77 5.70 3.36
CA PRO A 192 -6.06 4.42 4.02
C PRO A 192 -4.96 3.38 3.80
N GLU A 193 -4.33 3.35 2.63
CA GLU A 193 -3.21 2.45 2.33
C GLU A 193 -1.96 2.82 3.17
N GLN A 194 -1.69 4.11 3.33
CA GLN A 194 -0.60 4.58 4.19
C GLN A 194 -0.83 4.24 5.66
N ILE A 195 -2.05 4.40 6.17
CA ILE A 195 -2.39 4.02 7.54
C ILE A 195 -2.15 2.52 7.78
N GLN A 196 -2.52 1.66 6.82
CA GLN A 196 -2.25 0.22 6.92
C GLN A 196 -0.76 -0.09 6.97
N ARG A 197 0.04 0.53 6.13
CA ARG A 197 1.50 0.35 6.13
C ARG A 197 2.15 0.77 7.46
N TRP A 198 1.58 1.77 8.16
CA TRP A 198 2.03 2.15 9.50
C TRP A 198 1.68 1.16 10.60
N ILE A 199 0.61 0.39 10.42
CA ILE A 199 0.17 -0.65 11.37
C ILE A 199 1.02 -1.92 11.22
N GLU A 200 1.58 -2.16 10.03
CA GLU A 200 2.39 -3.35 9.71
C GLU A 200 3.88 -3.20 10.06
N VAL A 201 4.35 -2.01 10.40
CA VAL A 201 5.72 -1.70 10.87
C VAL A 201 5.79 -1.80 12.38
#